data_b1424b0abf1417921edf326f77b8ec88
#
_entry.id   b1424b0abf1417921edf326f77b8ec88
#
_cell.length_a   1.000
_cell.length_b   1.000
_cell.length_c   1.000
_cell.angle_alpha   90.00
_cell.angle_beta   90.00
_cell.angle_gamma   90.00
#
_symmetry.space_group_name_H-M   'P 1'
#
loop_
_entity.id
_entity.type
_entity.pdbx_description
1 polymer ?
#
loop_
_entity_poly.entity_id
_entity_poly.type
_entity_poly.pdbx_seq_one_letter_code
_entity_poly.pdbx_strand_id
1 'polypeptide(L)'
;MSKRILVIEDHEDNRRIMNDTLSAAGFEVIEAVTGDAGVAMAESERPDLILMDIQLPGIDGYEATRLIKAKPALRHIPIIAVTSYALSGDDVKAKEAGCDAYLAKPFRPRELLAMVRGFLPEAPPEE
;
A
#
# COMPACT_ATOMS: atom_id res chain seq x y z
N MET A 1 -8.85 -6.80 17.47
CA MET A 1 -8.18 -7.51 16.37
C MET A 1 -7.28 -6.57 15.61
N SER A 2 -6.16 -7.10 15.16
CA SER A 2 -5.20 -6.29 14.41
C SER A 2 -5.72 -5.97 13.01
N LYS A 3 -5.46 -4.76 12.56
CA LYS A 3 -5.72 -4.39 11.17
C LYS A 3 -4.63 -5.00 10.27
N ARG A 4 -5.01 -5.42 9.08
CA ARG A 4 -4.11 -6.09 8.15
C ARG A 4 -3.78 -5.15 7.00
N ILE A 5 -2.48 -5.09 6.69
CA ILE A 5 -1.99 -4.24 5.62
C ILE A 5 -1.26 -5.12 4.60
N LEU A 6 -1.66 -4.99 3.34
CA LEU A 6 -0.99 -5.68 2.24
C LEU A 6 0.07 -4.74 1.67
N VAL A 7 1.32 -5.19 1.68
CA VAL A 7 2.45 -4.45 1.11
C VAL A 7 2.81 -5.10 -0.21
N ILE A 8 2.69 -4.35 -1.31
CA ILE A 8 3.04 -4.82 -2.64
C ILE A 8 4.29 -4.07 -3.07
N GLU A 9 5.43 -4.75 -2.98
CA GLU A 9 6.75 -4.15 -3.18
C GLU A 9 7.73 -5.26 -3.62
N ASP A 10 8.42 -5.05 -4.74
CA ASP A 10 9.33 -6.07 -5.27
C ASP A 10 10.72 -6.06 -4.65
N HIS A 11 11.16 -4.93 -4.09
CA HIS A 11 12.47 -4.84 -3.46
C HIS A 11 12.43 -5.35 -2.03
N GLU A 12 13.25 -6.35 -1.75
CA GLU A 12 13.27 -6.98 -0.44
C GLU A 12 13.57 -6.01 0.69
N ASP A 13 14.55 -5.13 0.48
CA ASP A 13 14.95 -4.17 1.53
C ASP A 13 13.81 -3.21 1.85
N ASN A 14 13.14 -2.69 0.84
CA ASN A 14 12.01 -1.78 1.04
C ASN A 14 10.85 -2.49 1.71
N ARG A 15 10.59 -3.73 1.30
CA ARG A 15 9.52 -4.54 1.87
C ARG A 15 9.79 -4.81 3.36
N ARG A 16 11.04 -5.09 3.69
CA ARG A 16 11.43 -5.35 5.08
C ARG A 16 11.23 -4.11 5.96
N ILE A 17 11.64 -2.94 5.45
CA ILE A 17 11.47 -1.70 6.20
C ILE A 17 9.99 -1.44 6.49
N MET A 18 9.16 -1.61 5.48
CA MET A 18 7.72 -1.42 5.65
C MET A 18 7.14 -2.41 6.66
N ASN A 19 7.51 -3.69 6.50
CA ASN A 19 7.01 -4.73 7.39
C ASN A 19 7.43 -4.46 8.84
N ASP A 20 8.71 -4.17 9.06
CA ASP A 20 9.21 -3.92 10.41
C ASP A 20 8.52 -2.73 11.05
N THR A 21 8.36 -1.65 10.29
CA THR A 21 7.71 -0.44 10.79
C THR A 21 6.26 -0.71 11.18
N LEU A 22 5.52 -1.37 10.31
CA LEU A 22 4.10 -1.61 10.53
C LEU A 22 3.86 -2.67 11.59
N SER A 23 4.67 -3.72 11.61
CA SER A 23 4.53 -4.78 12.62
C SER A 23 4.83 -4.25 14.01
N ALA A 24 5.85 -3.40 14.13
CA ALA A 24 6.20 -2.78 15.41
C ALA A 24 5.06 -1.89 15.92
N ALA A 25 4.25 -1.35 15.03
CA ALA A 25 3.12 -0.50 15.40
C ALA A 25 1.84 -1.29 15.68
N GLY A 26 1.89 -2.61 15.58
CA GLY A 26 0.74 -3.46 15.91
C GLY A 26 -0.11 -3.90 14.74
N PHE A 27 0.30 -3.60 13.52
CA PHE A 27 -0.43 -4.06 12.33
C PHE A 27 0.04 -5.44 11.92
N GLU A 28 -0.87 -6.21 11.34
CA GLU A 28 -0.52 -7.48 10.71
C GLU A 28 -0.17 -7.18 9.26
N VAL A 29 0.97 -7.68 8.78
CA VAL A 29 1.44 -7.38 7.43
C VAL A 29 1.44 -8.64 6.58
N ILE A 30 0.87 -8.54 5.38
CA ILE A 30 0.98 -9.58 4.36
C ILE A 30 1.68 -8.94 3.16
N GLU A 31 2.42 -9.74 2.40
CA GLU A 31 3.31 -9.23 1.35
C GLU A 31 3.07 -9.86 0.00
N ALA A 32 3.22 -9.06 -1.04
CA ALA A 32 3.23 -9.53 -2.42
C ALA A 32 4.39 -8.86 -3.13
N VAL A 33 5.02 -9.57 -4.06
CA VAL A 33 6.22 -9.06 -4.75
C VAL A 33 5.94 -8.62 -6.18
N THR A 34 4.74 -8.86 -6.70
CA THR A 34 4.34 -8.41 -8.03
C THR A 34 2.94 -7.82 -7.97
N GLY A 35 2.59 -7.04 -8.99
CA GLY A 35 1.25 -6.47 -9.08
C GLY A 35 0.18 -7.55 -9.19
N ASP A 36 0.43 -8.57 -10.00
CA ASP A 36 -0.52 -9.68 -10.16
C ASP A 36 -0.77 -10.42 -8.85
N ALA A 37 0.31 -10.73 -8.12
CA ALA A 37 0.18 -11.37 -6.82
C ALA A 37 -0.56 -10.47 -5.83
N GLY A 38 -0.30 -9.16 -5.91
CA GLY A 38 -0.97 -8.20 -5.05
C GLY A 38 -2.47 -8.16 -5.29
N VAL A 39 -2.90 -8.15 -6.56
CA VAL A 39 -4.32 -8.17 -6.89
C VAL A 39 -4.97 -9.45 -6.37
N ALA A 40 -4.32 -10.60 -6.58
CA ALA A 40 -4.84 -11.88 -6.11
C ALA A 40 -4.97 -11.91 -4.60
N MET A 41 -3.97 -11.39 -3.89
CA MET A 41 -3.99 -11.36 -2.42
C MET A 41 -5.04 -10.39 -1.89
N ALA A 42 -5.25 -9.26 -2.58
CA ALA A 42 -6.31 -8.35 -2.18
C ALA A 42 -7.66 -9.05 -2.22
N GLU A 43 -7.89 -9.88 -3.23
CA GLU A 43 -9.13 -10.63 -3.34
C GLU A 43 -9.27 -11.71 -2.28
N SER A 44 -8.21 -12.47 -2.03
CA SER A 44 -8.27 -13.62 -1.12
C SER A 44 -8.20 -13.20 0.34
N GLU A 45 -7.42 -12.18 0.66
CA GLU A 45 -7.16 -11.78 2.04
C GLU A 45 -7.97 -10.59 2.51
N ARG A 46 -8.45 -9.76 1.60
CA ARG A 46 -9.24 -8.56 1.88
C ARG A 46 -8.62 -7.72 3.00
N PRO A 47 -7.43 -7.16 2.75
CA PRO A 47 -6.76 -6.35 3.77
C PRO A 47 -7.53 -5.07 4.07
N ASP A 48 -7.17 -4.43 5.17
CA ASP A 48 -7.78 -3.17 5.56
C ASP A 48 -7.17 -1.98 4.83
N LEU A 49 -5.96 -2.15 4.32
CA LEU A 49 -5.24 -1.10 3.60
C LEU A 49 -4.17 -1.74 2.72
N ILE A 50 -3.85 -1.09 1.60
CA ILE A 50 -2.81 -1.57 0.67
C ILE A 50 -1.77 -0.48 0.47
N LEU A 51 -0.49 -0.86 0.62
CA LEU A 51 0.64 -0.03 0.22
C LEU A 51 1.12 -0.55 -1.12
N MET A 52 1.05 0.29 -2.14
CA MET A 52 1.29 -0.12 -3.52
C MET A 52 2.50 0.59 -4.10
N ASP A 53 3.60 -0.15 -4.31
CA ASP A 53 4.73 0.40 -5.05
C ASP A 53 4.29 0.58 -6.50
N ILE A 54 4.61 1.73 -7.07
CA ILE A 54 4.22 2.03 -8.44
C ILE A 54 5.16 1.36 -9.44
N GLN A 55 6.43 1.20 -9.07
CA GLN A 55 7.45 0.69 -9.97
C GLN A 55 7.63 -0.82 -9.82
N LEU A 56 6.64 -1.56 -10.26
CA LEU A 56 6.66 -3.02 -10.16
C LEU A 56 6.99 -3.65 -11.52
N PRO A 57 7.62 -4.83 -11.52
CA PRO A 57 7.80 -5.58 -12.76
C PRO A 57 6.47 -6.14 -13.23
N GLY A 58 6.34 -6.32 -14.53
CA GLY A 58 5.08 -6.79 -15.11
C GLY A 58 4.06 -5.67 -15.13
N ILE A 59 2.90 -5.86 -14.54
CA ILE A 59 1.94 -4.77 -14.42
C ILE A 59 2.44 -3.82 -13.32
N ASP A 60 2.40 -2.52 -13.60
CA ASP A 60 2.86 -1.55 -12.61
C ASP A 60 1.79 -1.29 -11.55
N GLY A 61 2.13 -0.45 -10.56
CA GLY A 61 1.22 -0.17 -9.46
C GLY A 61 -0.06 0.55 -9.87
N TYR A 62 0.00 1.35 -10.92
CA TYR A 62 -1.20 2.02 -11.43
C TYR A 62 -2.20 1.01 -11.97
N GLU A 63 -1.71 0.07 -12.78
CA GLU A 63 -2.57 -0.95 -13.36
C GLU A 63 -3.12 -1.87 -12.27
N ALA A 64 -2.28 -2.27 -11.32
CA ALA A 64 -2.72 -3.10 -10.20
C ALA A 64 -3.82 -2.38 -9.41
N THR A 65 -3.66 -1.07 -9.18
CA THR A 65 -4.65 -0.27 -8.48
C THR A 65 -5.98 -0.25 -9.24
N ARG A 66 -5.93 -0.03 -10.55
CA ARG A 66 -7.15 -0.03 -11.37
C ARG A 66 -7.87 -1.36 -11.28
N LEU A 67 -7.13 -2.46 -11.34
CA LEU A 67 -7.71 -3.80 -11.27
C LEU A 67 -8.39 -4.04 -9.92
N ILE A 68 -7.75 -3.60 -8.84
CA ILE A 68 -8.34 -3.75 -7.49
C ILE A 68 -9.58 -2.88 -7.37
N LYS A 69 -9.50 -1.61 -7.76
CA LYS A 69 -10.62 -0.68 -7.60
C LYS A 69 -11.79 -1.00 -8.54
N ALA A 70 -11.54 -1.76 -9.60
CA ALA A 70 -12.62 -2.19 -10.48
C ALA A 70 -13.51 -3.25 -9.85
N LYS A 71 -13.04 -3.91 -8.79
CA LYS A 71 -13.81 -4.96 -8.10
C LYS A 71 -14.66 -4.33 -7.00
N PRO A 72 -15.99 -4.45 -7.08
CA PRO A 72 -16.86 -3.82 -6.08
C PRO A 72 -16.54 -4.20 -4.65
N ALA A 73 -16.15 -5.46 -4.42
CA ALA A 73 -15.86 -5.94 -3.07
C ALA A 73 -14.59 -5.32 -2.49
N LEU A 74 -13.70 -4.78 -3.33
CA LEU A 74 -12.40 -4.25 -2.90
C LEU A 74 -12.31 -2.73 -3.03
N ARG A 75 -13.31 -2.12 -3.65
CA ARG A 75 -13.27 -0.69 -3.98
C ARG A 75 -13.12 0.20 -2.75
N HIS A 76 -13.57 -0.25 -1.60
CA HIS A 76 -13.51 0.53 -0.37
C HIS A 76 -12.14 0.49 0.32
N ILE A 77 -11.26 -0.43 -0.09
CA ILE A 77 -9.96 -0.58 0.57
C ILE A 77 -9.04 0.58 0.18
N PRO A 78 -8.52 1.35 1.16
CA PRO A 78 -7.60 2.45 0.83
C PRO A 78 -6.31 1.92 0.22
N ILE A 79 -5.84 2.59 -0.83
CA ILE A 79 -4.58 2.25 -1.49
C ILE A 79 -3.68 3.48 -1.44
N ILE A 80 -2.51 3.32 -0.83
CA ILE A 80 -1.50 4.36 -0.74
C ILE A 80 -0.42 4.03 -1.76
N ALA A 81 -0.26 4.89 -2.77
CA ALA A 81 0.80 4.73 -3.78
C ALA A 81 2.13 5.13 -3.18
N VAL A 82 3.16 4.33 -3.41
CA VAL A 82 4.52 4.59 -2.92
C VAL A 82 5.43 4.66 -4.13
N THR A 83 6.16 5.77 -4.32
CA THR A 83 6.91 6.00 -5.55
C THR A 83 8.15 6.85 -5.33
N SER A 84 9.20 6.60 -6.15
CA SER A 84 10.41 7.41 -6.17
C SER A 84 10.31 8.59 -7.13
N TYR A 85 9.21 8.69 -7.89
CA TYR A 85 9.08 9.70 -8.96
C TYR A 85 8.09 10.80 -8.61
N ALA A 86 8.19 11.32 -7.39
CA ALA A 86 7.25 12.33 -6.88
C ALA A 86 7.18 13.60 -7.74
N LEU A 87 8.25 13.94 -8.45
CA LEU A 87 8.33 15.19 -9.19
C LEU A 87 7.88 15.06 -10.66
N SER A 88 7.43 13.89 -11.07
CA SER A 88 7.10 13.62 -12.47
C SER A 88 5.60 13.58 -12.77
N GLY A 89 4.78 14.13 -11.89
CA GLY A 89 3.34 14.10 -12.09
C GLY A 89 2.70 12.78 -11.68
N ASP A 90 3.44 11.95 -10.95
CA ASP A 90 2.95 10.64 -10.50
C ASP A 90 1.78 10.77 -9.52
N ASP A 91 1.70 11.89 -8.80
CA ASP A 91 0.59 12.14 -7.90
C ASP A 91 -0.73 12.22 -8.66
N VAL A 92 -0.73 12.85 -9.85
CA VAL A 92 -1.92 12.92 -10.69
C VAL A 92 -2.27 11.54 -11.22
N LYS A 93 -1.26 10.80 -11.72
CA LYS A 93 -1.49 9.45 -12.23
C LYS A 93 -2.01 8.51 -11.17
N ALA A 94 -1.47 8.62 -9.95
CA ALA A 94 -1.91 7.79 -8.83
C ALA A 94 -3.38 8.05 -8.52
N LYS A 95 -3.77 9.31 -8.48
CA LYS A 95 -5.15 9.68 -8.21
C LYS A 95 -6.08 9.18 -9.30
N GLU A 96 -5.67 9.33 -10.57
CA GLU A 96 -6.47 8.87 -11.70
C GLU A 96 -6.64 7.35 -11.70
N ALA A 97 -5.65 6.62 -11.20
CA ALA A 97 -5.73 5.17 -11.12
C ALA A 97 -6.63 4.72 -9.96
N GLY A 98 -6.94 5.61 -9.03
CA GLY A 98 -7.82 5.30 -7.91
C GLY A 98 -7.11 5.21 -6.58
N CYS A 99 -5.84 5.63 -6.49
CA CYS A 99 -5.13 5.65 -5.22
C CYS A 99 -5.74 6.71 -4.31
N ASP A 100 -5.81 6.39 -3.03
CA ASP A 100 -6.40 7.29 -2.04
C ASP A 100 -5.39 8.25 -1.44
N ALA A 101 -4.10 7.91 -1.51
CA ALA A 101 -3.03 8.76 -1.05
C ALA A 101 -1.75 8.40 -1.77
N TYR A 102 -0.70 9.15 -1.48
CA TYR A 102 0.55 9.10 -2.24
C TYR A 102 1.69 9.38 -1.27
N LEU A 103 2.70 8.52 -1.26
CA LEU A 103 3.85 8.64 -0.38
C LEU A 103 5.12 8.56 -1.21
N ALA A 104 5.94 9.62 -1.16
CA ALA A 104 7.18 9.68 -1.93
C ALA A 104 8.31 8.96 -1.20
N LYS A 105 9.13 8.23 -1.97
CA LYS A 105 10.36 7.64 -1.45
C LYS A 105 11.51 8.64 -1.62
N PRO A 106 12.47 8.68 -0.71
CA PRO A 106 12.48 7.95 0.56
C PRO A 106 11.55 8.61 1.58
N PHE A 107 10.92 7.80 2.40
CA PHE A 107 10.05 8.31 3.46
C PHE A 107 10.59 7.87 4.82
N ARG A 108 10.20 8.58 5.87
CA ARG A 108 10.55 8.20 7.22
C ARG A 108 9.48 7.25 7.78
N PRO A 109 9.86 6.33 8.67
CA PRO A 109 8.87 5.45 9.27
C PRO A 109 7.67 6.18 9.87
N ARG A 110 7.90 7.34 10.51
CA ARG A 110 6.80 8.12 11.10
C ARG A 110 5.84 8.65 10.03
N GLU A 111 6.35 8.95 8.84
CA GLU A 111 5.50 9.43 7.75
C GLU A 111 4.59 8.32 7.26
N LEU A 112 5.13 7.12 7.11
CA LEU A 112 4.35 5.95 6.73
C LEU A 112 3.27 5.68 7.76
N LEU A 113 3.63 5.65 9.04
CA LEU A 113 2.68 5.38 10.11
C LEU A 113 1.59 6.43 10.21
N ALA A 114 1.96 7.71 10.07
CA ALA A 114 0.98 8.79 10.13
C ALA A 114 -0.06 8.64 9.02
N MET A 115 0.39 8.33 7.81
CA MET A 115 -0.51 8.16 6.68
C MET A 115 -1.42 6.95 6.86
N VAL A 116 -0.86 5.83 7.30
CA VAL A 116 -1.63 4.61 7.54
C VAL A 116 -2.68 4.86 8.62
N ARG A 117 -2.31 5.50 9.72
CA ARG A 117 -3.25 5.79 10.80
C ARG A 117 -4.33 6.77 10.39
N GLY A 118 -4.05 7.62 9.41
CA GLY A 118 -5.06 8.52 8.86
C GLY A 118 -6.20 7.76 8.19
N PHE A 119 -5.91 6.61 7.62
CA PHE A 119 -6.93 5.76 6.98
C PHE A 119 -7.48 4.71 7.91
N LEU A 120 -6.74 4.34 8.96
CA LEU A 120 -7.15 3.30 9.91
C LEU A 120 -7.14 3.87 11.34
N PRO A 121 -8.03 4.84 11.62
CA PRO A 121 -8.00 5.52 12.93
C PRO A 121 -8.36 4.62 14.10
N GLU A 122 -8.96 3.46 13.82
CA GLU A 122 -9.34 2.50 14.86
C GLU A 122 -8.23 1.50 15.17
N ALA A 123 -7.08 1.62 14.49
CA ALA A 123 -5.95 0.74 14.75
C ALA A 123 -5.45 0.96 16.18
N PRO A 124 -4.88 -0.08 16.83
CA PRO A 124 -4.41 0.07 18.20
C PRO A 124 -3.37 1.18 18.29
N PRO A 125 -3.41 1.96 19.37
CA PRO A 125 -2.38 2.97 19.56
C PRO A 125 -1.03 2.30 19.80
N GLU A 126 0.03 3.03 19.48
CA GLU A 126 1.37 2.57 19.73
C GLU A 126 1.62 2.66 21.24
N GLU A 127 2.08 1.58 21.82
CA GLU A 127 2.36 1.52 23.24
C GLU A 127 3.84 1.80 23.52
#